data_4dc9cf0abcd87e64621facbd23fa6a79
#
_entry.id   4dc9cf0abcd87e64621facbd23fa6a79
#
_cell.length_a   1.000
_cell.length_b   1.000
_cell.length_c   1.000
_cell.angle_alpha   90.00
_cell.angle_beta   90.00
_cell.angle_gamma   90.00
#
_symmetry.space_group_name_H-M   'P 1'
#
loop_
_entity.id
_entity.type
_entity.pdbx_description
1 polymer ?
#
loop_
_entity_poly.entity_id
_entity_poly.type
_entity_poly.pdbx_seq_one_letter_code
_entity_poly.pdbx_strand_id
1 'polypeptide(L)'
;MKMVLLIGLALISLCSYGQKNDSWKVVLNNLEIVYSNFSNELRHTRTVSIAEIKKPGFLEIHYFTHNAHFNWFKRLLVFDENDNQVYTIGFNNSTRLPNSFLKSLFTKTKKLVIYALVEPSDINKTHIIKQKRSHLCTLVLNE
;
A
#
# COMPACT_ATOMS: atom_id res chain seq x y z
N MET A 1 49.83 6.93 -5.40
CA MET A 1 48.86 6.44 -4.41
C MET A 1 47.62 7.32 -4.23
N LYS A 2 47.71 8.64 -4.19
CA LYS A 2 46.53 9.55 -4.01
C LYS A 2 45.49 9.50 -5.16
N MET A 3 45.94 9.26 -6.37
CA MET A 3 45.04 9.21 -7.56
C MET A 3 44.18 7.95 -7.63
N VAL A 4 44.67 6.82 -7.16
CA VAL A 4 43.94 5.54 -7.12
C VAL A 4 42.81 5.58 -6.08
N LEU A 5 43.02 6.30 -4.97
CA LEU A 5 42.00 6.46 -3.91
C LEU A 5 40.82 7.31 -4.37
N LEU A 6 41.04 8.33 -5.20
CA LEU A 6 40.01 9.21 -5.75
C LEU A 6 39.10 8.46 -6.75
N ILE A 7 39.66 7.57 -7.56
CA ILE A 7 38.90 6.76 -8.53
C ILE A 7 38.04 5.72 -7.79
N GLY A 8 38.53 5.15 -6.69
CA GLY A 8 37.76 4.23 -5.86
C GLY A 8 36.54 4.87 -5.20
N LEU A 9 36.67 6.12 -4.70
CA LEU A 9 35.54 6.86 -4.14
C LEU A 9 34.48 7.26 -5.18
N ALA A 10 34.91 7.60 -6.41
CA ALA A 10 34.00 7.95 -7.49
C ALA A 10 33.17 6.75 -7.97
N LEU A 11 33.73 5.52 -7.92
CA LEU A 11 33.01 4.30 -8.29
C LEU A 11 31.94 3.88 -7.26
N ILE A 12 32.15 4.18 -5.98
CA ILE A 12 31.18 3.87 -4.92
C ILE A 12 29.96 4.80 -5.02
N SER A 13 30.12 6.04 -5.47
CA SER A 13 29.02 6.99 -5.61
C SER A 13 28.10 6.67 -6.81
N LEU A 14 28.51 5.86 -7.76
CA LEU A 14 27.70 5.45 -8.91
C LEU A 14 26.76 4.26 -8.60
N CYS A 15 26.96 3.55 -7.48
CA CYS A 15 26.10 2.43 -7.09
C CYS A 15 24.85 2.84 -6.30
N SER A 16 24.64 4.12 -6.02
CA SER A 16 23.46 4.62 -5.29
C SER A 16 22.30 4.97 -6.22
N TYR A 17 22.13 4.29 -7.35
CA TYR A 17 20.84 4.32 -8.02
C TYR A 17 19.85 3.58 -7.13
N GLY A 18 19.17 4.37 -6.29
CA GLY A 18 18.17 3.86 -5.37
C GLY A 18 17.19 2.96 -6.12
N GLN A 19 17.00 1.75 -5.62
CA GLN A 19 15.99 0.85 -6.15
C GLN A 19 14.68 1.61 -6.15
N LYS A 20 14.11 1.87 -7.34
CA LYS A 20 12.77 2.46 -7.43
C LYS A 20 11.81 1.47 -6.82
N ASN A 21 11.26 1.80 -5.69
CA ASN A 21 10.25 1.01 -5.01
C ASN A 21 8.86 1.29 -5.61
N ASP A 22 7.96 0.33 -5.46
CA ASP A 22 6.55 0.59 -5.68
C ASP A 22 6.10 1.76 -4.81
N SER A 23 5.14 2.51 -5.30
CA SER A 23 4.54 3.62 -4.56
C SER A 23 3.02 3.53 -4.61
N TRP A 24 2.36 4.20 -3.67
CA TRP A 24 0.91 4.22 -3.62
C TRP A 24 0.38 5.56 -3.10
N LYS A 25 -0.86 5.80 -3.44
CA LYS A 25 -1.65 6.92 -2.96
C LYS A 25 -3.00 6.42 -2.46
N VAL A 26 -3.41 6.88 -1.30
CA VAL A 26 -4.72 6.62 -0.71
C VAL A 26 -5.48 7.93 -0.60
N VAL A 27 -6.69 7.95 -1.14
CA VAL A 27 -7.57 9.13 -1.19
C VAL A 27 -8.90 8.77 -0.54
N LEU A 28 -9.32 9.53 0.45
CA LEU A 28 -10.64 9.40 1.07
C LEU A 28 -11.48 10.65 0.75
N ASN A 29 -12.62 10.45 0.09
CA ASN A 29 -13.54 11.54 -0.26
C ASN A 29 -12.86 12.72 -0.99
N ASN A 30 -12.02 12.40 -1.97
CA ASN A 30 -11.21 13.33 -2.76
C ASN A 30 -10.06 14.01 -1.98
N LEU A 31 -9.81 13.63 -0.73
CA LEU A 31 -8.68 14.10 0.06
C LEU A 31 -7.59 13.03 0.07
N GLU A 32 -6.39 13.38 -0.39
CA GLU A 32 -5.22 12.51 -0.27
C GLU A 32 -4.84 12.38 1.21
N ILE A 33 -4.85 11.14 1.72
CA ILE A 33 -4.52 10.85 3.12
C ILE A 33 -3.17 10.15 3.27
N VAL A 34 -2.69 9.47 2.24
CA VAL A 34 -1.37 8.84 2.18
C VAL A 34 -0.80 8.94 0.77
N TYR A 35 0.47 9.30 0.67
CA TYR A 35 1.30 9.09 -0.51
C TYR A 35 2.66 8.57 -0.06
N SER A 36 3.07 7.39 -0.52
CA SER A 36 4.28 6.77 -0.03
C SER A 36 4.87 5.74 -0.99
N ASN A 37 6.14 5.43 -0.78
CA ASN A 37 6.88 4.33 -1.41
C ASN A 37 7.49 3.37 -0.38
N PHE A 38 7.12 3.50 0.89
CA PHE A 38 7.57 2.64 1.98
C PHE A 38 6.45 2.37 2.97
N SER A 39 6.46 1.18 3.59
CA SER A 39 5.47 0.80 4.61
C SER A 39 5.85 1.38 5.96
N ASN A 40 4.98 2.23 6.53
CA ASN A 40 5.12 2.77 7.88
C ASN A 40 3.75 2.98 8.51
N GLU A 41 3.36 2.06 9.40
CA GLU A 41 2.02 2.07 10.00
C GLU A 41 1.72 3.38 10.76
N LEU A 42 2.69 3.90 11.52
CA LEU A 42 2.48 5.12 12.31
C LEU A 42 2.20 6.35 11.44
N ARG A 43 2.92 6.48 10.31
CA ARG A 43 2.74 7.59 9.37
C ARG A 43 1.52 7.44 8.48
N HIS A 44 1.08 6.21 8.25
CA HIS A 44 -0.04 5.89 7.37
C HIS A 44 -1.34 5.60 8.12
N THR A 45 -1.40 5.95 9.40
CA THR A 45 -2.61 5.85 10.20
C THR A 45 -3.42 7.13 10.10
N ARG A 46 -4.71 7.01 9.75
CA ARG A 46 -5.66 8.10 9.65
C ARG A 46 -6.88 7.83 10.52
N THR A 47 -7.20 8.76 11.39
CA THR A 47 -8.47 8.75 12.11
C THR A 47 -9.58 9.27 11.19
N VAL A 48 -10.67 8.52 11.09
CA VAL A 48 -11.85 8.86 10.30
C VAL A 48 -13.07 8.95 11.21
N SER A 49 -13.96 9.90 10.96
CA SER A 49 -15.20 10.03 11.71
C SER A 49 -16.36 9.30 11.04
N ILE A 50 -17.37 8.95 11.82
CA ILE A 50 -18.62 8.41 11.28
C ILE A 50 -19.24 9.40 10.27
N ALA A 51 -19.15 10.70 10.53
CA ALA A 51 -19.68 11.73 9.65
C ALA A 51 -19.00 11.74 8.27
N GLU A 52 -17.70 11.48 8.20
CA GLU A 52 -16.96 11.37 6.93
C GLU A 52 -17.42 10.19 6.09
N ILE A 53 -17.60 9.01 6.71
CA ILE A 53 -17.98 7.78 6.00
C ILE A 53 -19.49 7.63 5.78
N LYS A 54 -20.33 8.45 6.42
CA LYS A 54 -21.79 8.52 6.12
C LYS A 54 -22.08 9.26 4.82
N LYS A 55 -21.22 10.17 4.40
CA LYS A 55 -21.37 10.92 3.16
C LYS A 55 -21.13 9.99 1.95
N PRO A 56 -21.82 10.22 0.82
CA PRO A 56 -21.45 9.57 -0.43
C PRO A 56 -19.99 9.85 -0.76
N GLY A 57 -19.25 8.82 -1.15
CA GLY A 57 -17.83 8.94 -1.47
C GLY A 57 -17.14 7.59 -1.51
N PHE A 58 -15.83 7.63 -1.63
CA PHE A 58 -15.00 6.44 -1.81
C PHE A 58 -13.68 6.57 -1.07
N LEU A 59 -13.17 5.44 -0.61
CA LEU A 59 -11.75 5.23 -0.39
C LEU A 59 -11.15 4.73 -1.71
N GLU A 60 -10.25 5.50 -2.28
CA GLU A 60 -9.55 5.15 -3.52
C GLU A 60 -8.11 4.80 -3.22
N ILE A 61 -7.62 3.74 -3.84
CA ILE A 61 -6.25 3.29 -3.71
C ILE A 61 -5.65 3.24 -5.11
N HIS A 62 -4.57 3.95 -5.32
CA HIS A 62 -3.77 3.94 -6.53
C HIS A 62 -2.41 3.33 -6.20
N TYR A 63 -2.01 2.30 -6.93
CA TYR A 63 -0.76 1.58 -6.70
C TYR A 63 0.10 1.60 -7.96
N PHE A 64 1.30 2.13 -7.84
CA PHE A 64 2.25 2.30 -8.94
C PHE A 64 3.37 1.27 -8.77
N THR A 65 3.33 0.23 -9.59
CA THR A 65 4.38 -0.80 -9.57
C THR A 65 5.62 -0.33 -10.31
N HIS A 66 6.77 -0.66 -9.75
CA HIS A 66 8.03 -0.55 -10.46
C HIS A 66 8.08 -1.57 -11.62
N ASN A 67 8.88 -1.27 -12.66
CA ASN A 67 8.96 -2.04 -13.92
C ASN A 67 9.15 -3.56 -13.74
N ALA A 68 9.85 -4.00 -12.69
CA ALA A 68 10.05 -5.42 -12.41
C ALA A 68 8.75 -6.18 -12.05
N HIS A 69 7.70 -5.47 -11.61
CA HIS A 69 6.43 -6.06 -11.15
C HIS A 69 5.23 -5.62 -12.00
N PHE A 70 5.48 -5.08 -13.18
CA PHE A 70 4.43 -4.48 -14.02
C PHE A 70 3.29 -5.45 -14.34
N ASN A 71 3.60 -6.71 -14.62
CA ASN A 71 2.62 -7.74 -14.97
C ASN A 71 2.19 -8.60 -13.77
N TRP A 72 2.53 -8.20 -12.55
CA TRP A 72 2.17 -8.96 -11.38
C TRP A 72 0.73 -8.70 -10.96
N PHE A 73 0.08 -9.74 -10.46
CA PHE A 73 -1.26 -9.66 -9.92
C PHE A 73 -1.24 -8.93 -8.56
N LYS A 74 -2.21 -8.06 -8.35
CA LYS A 74 -2.34 -7.29 -7.11
C LYS A 74 -3.66 -7.62 -6.42
N ARG A 75 -3.60 -7.77 -5.11
CA ARG A 75 -4.78 -7.89 -4.25
C ARG A 75 -4.73 -6.88 -3.13
N LEU A 76 -5.87 -6.24 -2.90
CA LEU A 76 -6.10 -5.47 -1.70
C LEU A 76 -6.53 -6.44 -0.60
N LEU A 77 -5.91 -6.35 0.56
CA LEU A 77 -6.26 -7.10 1.76
C LEU A 77 -6.64 -6.11 2.86
N VAL A 78 -7.78 -6.32 3.50
CA VAL A 78 -8.24 -5.51 4.63
C VAL A 78 -8.36 -6.41 5.85
N PHE A 79 -7.74 -6.00 6.94
CA PHE A 79 -7.73 -6.69 8.21
C PHE A 79 -8.42 -5.85 9.28
N ASP A 80 -9.03 -6.50 10.26
CA ASP A 80 -9.55 -5.87 11.46
C ASP A 80 -8.46 -5.66 12.52
N GLU A 81 -8.84 -5.16 13.69
CA GLU A 81 -7.94 -4.93 14.83
C GLU A 81 -7.37 -6.20 15.45
N ASN A 82 -7.97 -7.37 15.16
CA ASN A 82 -7.55 -8.68 15.66
C ASN A 82 -6.76 -9.49 14.62
N ASP A 83 -6.27 -8.84 13.55
CA ASP A 83 -5.56 -9.48 12.43
C ASP A 83 -6.41 -10.49 11.64
N ASN A 84 -7.75 -10.41 11.70
CA ASN A 84 -8.60 -11.20 10.83
C ASN A 84 -8.77 -10.51 9.49
N GLN A 85 -8.57 -11.23 8.39
CA GLN A 85 -8.86 -10.72 7.06
C GLN A 85 -10.37 -10.61 6.86
N VAL A 86 -10.88 -9.39 6.73
CA VAL A 86 -12.31 -9.08 6.59
C VAL A 86 -12.72 -8.82 5.16
N TYR A 87 -11.76 -8.52 4.26
CA TYR A 87 -12.03 -8.28 2.85
C TYR A 87 -10.80 -8.49 1.98
N THR A 88 -11.03 -8.90 0.73
CA THR A 88 -10.01 -8.95 -0.32
C THR A 88 -10.61 -8.71 -1.69
N ILE A 89 -9.88 -8.04 -2.57
CA ILE A 89 -10.25 -7.84 -3.97
C ILE A 89 -9.00 -7.75 -4.84
N GLY A 90 -9.05 -8.36 -6.02
CA GLY A 90 -8.03 -8.17 -7.05
C GLY A 90 -8.19 -6.81 -7.73
N PHE A 91 -7.06 -6.20 -8.09
CA PHE A 91 -7.06 -4.92 -8.82
C PHE A 91 -5.81 -4.79 -9.71
N ASN A 92 -5.85 -3.88 -10.66
CA ASN A 92 -4.70 -3.58 -11.52
C ASN A 92 -3.86 -2.43 -10.94
N ASN A 93 -4.23 -1.19 -11.26
CA ASN A 93 -3.50 0.00 -10.81
C ASN A 93 -4.28 0.82 -9.79
N SER A 94 -5.59 0.64 -9.72
CA SER A 94 -6.44 1.32 -8.74
C SER A 94 -7.65 0.49 -8.37
N THR A 95 -8.19 0.77 -7.19
CA THR A 95 -9.47 0.22 -6.71
C THR A 95 -10.20 1.26 -5.87
N ARG A 96 -11.51 1.09 -5.73
CA ARG A 96 -12.39 1.96 -4.95
C ARG A 96 -13.25 1.14 -4.01
N LEU A 97 -13.34 1.58 -2.77
CA LEU A 97 -14.27 1.05 -1.78
C LEU A 97 -15.30 2.14 -1.45
N PRO A 98 -16.60 1.93 -1.71
CA PRO A 98 -17.62 2.90 -1.36
C PRO A 98 -17.68 3.17 0.15
N ASN A 99 -17.97 4.38 0.56
CA ASN A 99 -18.13 4.72 1.98
C ASN A 99 -19.20 3.86 2.68
N SER A 100 -20.26 3.48 1.97
CA SER A 100 -21.27 2.55 2.50
C SER A 100 -20.68 1.19 2.86
N PHE A 101 -19.70 0.72 2.08
CA PHE A 101 -18.98 -0.52 2.36
C PHE A 101 -18.01 -0.35 3.54
N LEU A 102 -17.23 0.74 3.58
CA LEU A 102 -16.38 1.05 4.74
C LEU A 102 -17.20 1.12 6.03
N LYS A 103 -18.36 1.78 5.98
CA LYS A 103 -19.29 1.85 7.10
C LYS A 103 -19.72 0.46 7.56
N SER A 104 -20.01 -0.46 6.64
CA SER A 104 -20.39 -1.83 7.00
C SER A 104 -19.24 -2.61 7.67
N LEU A 105 -18.00 -2.39 7.27
CA LEU A 105 -16.83 -2.96 7.93
C LEU A 105 -16.68 -2.38 9.34
N PHE A 106 -16.82 -1.07 9.51
CA PHE A 106 -16.72 -0.40 10.80
C PHE A 106 -17.86 -0.69 11.78
N THR A 107 -18.91 -1.39 11.37
CA THR A 107 -19.90 -1.91 12.34
C THR A 107 -19.35 -3.05 13.20
N LYS A 108 -18.28 -3.71 12.74
CA LYS A 108 -17.69 -4.90 13.36
C LYS A 108 -16.34 -4.63 14.02
N THR A 109 -15.68 -3.55 13.69
CA THR A 109 -14.33 -3.23 14.14
C THR A 109 -14.15 -1.70 14.22
N LYS A 110 -13.23 -1.24 15.04
CA LYS A 110 -12.85 0.19 15.11
C LYS A 110 -11.59 0.52 14.30
N LYS A 111 -10.90 -0.51 13.79
CA LYS A 111 -9.65 -0.36 13.05
C LYS A 111 -9.65 -1.22 11.80
N LEU A 112 -9.29 -0.63 10.68
CA LEU A 112 -9.06 -1.33 9.41
C LEU A 112 -7.62 -1.12 8.97
N VAL A 113 -6.88 -2.22 8.77
CA VAL A 113 -5.50 -2.20 8.29
C VAL A 113 -5.50 -2.70 6.85
N ILE A 114 -5.02 -1.86 5.93
CA ILE A 114 -5.12 -2.09 4.49
C ILE A 114 -3.74 -2.34 3.90
N TYR A 115 -3.61 -3.46 3.21
CA TYR A 115 -2.39 -3.89 2.53
C TYR A 115 -2.63 -4.10 1.04
N ALA A 116 -1.57 -3.92 0.25
CA ALA A 116 -1.47 -4.49 -1.08
C ALA A 116 -0.57 -5.73 -1.03
N LEU A 117 -1.03 -6.81 -1.63
CA LEU A 117 -0.25 -8.01 -1.89
C LEU A 117 0.06 -8.05 -3.38
N VAL A 118 1.34 -8.14 -3.72
CA VAL A 118 1.82 -8.19 -5.12
C VAL A 118 2.44 -9.56 -5.36
N GLU A 119 1.87 -10.31 -6.29
CA GLU A 119 2.21 -11.70 -6.59
C GLU A 119 2.58 -11.86 -8.07
N PRO A 120 3.56 -12.72 -8.42
CA PRO A 120 3.80 -13.09 -9.80
C PRO A 120 2.54 -13.65 -10.46
N SER A 121 2.32 -13.30 -11.73
CA SER A 121 1.20 -13.84 -12.52
C SER A 121 1.37 -15.32 -12.84
N ASP A 122 2.61 -15.81 -12.84
CA ASP A 122 2.94 -17.22 -13.06
C ASP A 122 2.92 -17.98 -11.74
N ILE A 123 1.97 -18.90 -11.60
CA ILE A 123 1.77 -19.71 -10.39
C ILE A 123 3.01 -20.56 -10.04
N ASN A 124 3.81 -20.94 -11.05
CA ASN A 124 5.04 -21.72 -10.83
C ASN A 124 6.14 -20.87 -10.17
N LYS A 125 6.07 -19.56 -10.28
CA LYS A 125 7.01 -18.62 -9.63
C LYS A 125 6.59 -18.22 -8.23
N THR A 126 5.34 -18.43 -7.86
CA THR A 126 4.80 -18.05 -6.53
C THR A 126 5.51 -18.78 -5.39
N HIS A 127 5.98 -20.01 -5.63
CA HIS A 127 6.72 -20.79 -4.63
C HIS A 127 8.19 -20.37 -4.49
N ILE A 128 8.75 -19.70 -5.51
CA ILE A 128 10.16 -19.35 -5.57
C ILE A 128 10.38 -17.88 -5.15
N ILE A 129 9.40 -17.00 -5.44
CA ILE A 129 9.51 -15.56 -5.20
C ILE A 129 8.66 -15.22 -3.98
N LYS A 130 9.30 -14.59 -2.99
CA LYS A 130 8.60 -14.09 -1.80
C LYS A 130 7.55 -13.06 -2.20
N GLN A 131 6.29 -13.29 -1.80
CA GLN A 131 5.20 -12.34 -2.00
C GLN A 131 5.53 -11.01 -1.32
N LYS A 132 5.29 -9.91 -2.04
CA LYS A 132 5.49 -8.57 -1.50
C LYS A 132 4.17 -8.05 -0.91
N ARG A 133 4.13 -7.93 0.42
CA ARG A 133 3.03 -7.30 1.15
C ARG A 133 3.45 -5.90 1.59
N SER A 134 2.71 -4.88 1.18
CA SER A 134 2.95 -3.49 1.55
C SER A 134 1.78 -2.95 2.36
N HIS A 135 2.05 -2.41 3.56
CA HIS A 135 1.05 -1.68 4.32
C HIS A 135 0.76 -0.34 3.64
N LEU A 136 -0.49 -0.12 3.25
CA LEU A 136 -0.92 1.07 2.53
C LEU A 136 -1.40 2.17 3.47
N CYS A 137 -2.35 1.82 4.33
CA CYS A 137 -2.87 2.70 5.37
C CYS A 137 -3.60 1.93 6.46
N THR A 138 -3.77 2.58 7.59
CA THR A 138 -4.64 2.16 8.69
C THR A 138 -5.69 3.23 8.91
N LEU A 139 -6.96 2.84 8.92
CA LEU A 139 -8.08 3.70 9.26
C LEU A 139 -8.57 3.35 10.66
N VAL A 140 -8.67 4.35 11.52
CA VAL A 140 -9.19 4.21 12.89
C VAL A 140 -10.45 5.04 13.00
N LEU A 141 -11.57 4.41 13.37
CA LEU A 141 -12.83 5.09 13.57
C LEU A 141 -12.82 5.89 14.87
N ASN A 142 -13.11 7.18 14.77
CA ASN A 142 -13.39 8.05 15.90
C ASN A 142 -14.92 8.20 16.04
N GLU A 143 -15.41 7.97 17.23
CA GLU A 143 -16.83 8.14 17.60
C GLU A 143 -17.23 9.60 17.74
#